data_8ae971faada51f0398dea217eeeb5d11
#
_entry.id   8ae971faada51f0398dea217eeeb5d11
#
_cell.length_a   1.000
_cell.length_b   1.000
_cell.length_c   1.000
_cell.angle_alpha   90.00
_cell.angle_beta   90.00
_cell.angle_gamma   90.00
#
_symmetry.space_group_name_H-M   'P 1'
#
loop_
_entity.id
_entity.type
_entity.pdbx_description
1 polymer ?
#
loop_
_entity_poly.entity_id
_entity_poly.type
_entity_poly.pdbx_seq_one_letter_code
_entity_poly.pdbx_strand_id
1 'polypeptide(L)'
;MQLDEIRRALDAHDPVAIADSASRRAAVAMVLASQPAGPSVLFIERASHPGDPWSGHMAFPGGRVDPGDAHPRDAAERETLEEVGLSLRDAAWIGRLDDKQGNPRTRPALLISAFVYALPEPARLHPNHEVREAFWFPLRDLVDPARAVPYRAHEVDFPGILVGEPQRHVVWGLTYSFLESFFRAVGQPLPNRWRSDQTALARGMDQDGDAVSGSPSRQAGQARTGSGG
;
A
#
# COMPACT_ATOMS: atom_id res chain seq x y z
N MET A 1 5.93 12.25 19.65
CA MET A 1 6.98 11.94 18.66
C MET A 1 7.22 13.17 17.80
N GLN A 2 8.48 13.59 17.66
CA GLN A 2 8.90 14.76 16.86
C GLN A 2 9.74 14.28 15.66
N LEU A 3 9.90 15.13 14.63
CA LEU A 3 10.65 14.74 13.43
C LEU A 3 12.10 14.31 13.71
N ASP A 4 12.77 14.95 14.68
CA ASP A 4 14.14 14.60 15.05
C ASP A 4 14.24 13.21 15.73
N GLU A 5 13.21 12.80 16.46
CA GLU A 5 13.12 11.45 17.04
C GLU A 5 12.92 10.42 15.94
N ILE A 6 12.04 10.72 14.97
CA ILE A 6 11.80 9.89 13.79
C ILE A 6 13.09 9.71 12.98
N ARG A 7 13.79 10.81 12.68
CA ARG A 7 15.05 10.78 11.95
C ARG A 7 16.07 9.85 12.60
N ARG A 8 16.31 10.04 13.92
CA ARG A 8 17.26 9.19 14.66
C ARG A 8 16.87 7.71 14.65
N ALA A 9 15.57 7.41 14.71
CA ALA A 9 15.09 6.04 14.68
C ALA A 9 15.25 5.42 13.27
N LEU A 10 15.02 6.18 12.22
CA LEU A 10 15.21 5.73 10.83
C LEU A 10 16.68 5.61 10.45
N ASP A 11 17.56 6.47 10.98
CA ASP A 11 19.01 6.37 10.82
C ASP A 11 19.56 5.07 11.44
N ALA A 12 18.92 4.57 12.50
CA ALA A 12 19.27 3.30 13.16
C ALA A 12 18.57 2.07 12.54
N HIS A 13 17.62 2.28 11.65
CA HIS A 13 16.88 1.21 10.98
C HIS A 13 17.68 0.66 9.78
N ASP A 14 17.85 -0.65 9.72
CA ASP A 14 18.44 -1.35 8.57
C ASP A 14 17.31 -1.92 7.69
N PRO A 15 16.91 -1.22 6.61
CA PRO A 15 15.76 -1.61 5.82
C PRO A 15 16.02 -2.85 4.98
N VAL A 16 15.11 -3.80 5.00
CA VAL A 16 15.16 -4.99 4.15
C VAL A 16 14.90 -4.59 2.69
N ALA A 17 15.93 -4.74 1.86
CA ALA A 17 15.84 -4.56 0.41
C ALA A 17 15.66 -5.91 -0.28
N ILE A 18 14.65 -6.04 -1.14
CA ILE A 18 14.42 -7.27 -1.91
C ILE A 18 15.18 -7.18 -3.24
N ALA A 19 16.17 -8.07 -3.40
CA ALA A 19 16.96 -8.17 -4.64
C ALA A 19 16.27 -9.14 -5.61
N ASP A 20 15.40 -8.61 -6.48
CA ASP A 20 14.77 -9.37 -7.58
C ASP A 20 14.81 -8.51 -8.86
N SER A 21 15.73 -8.84 -9.77
CA SER A 21 15.91 -8.12 -11.03
C SER A 21 14.81 -8.38 -12.06
N ALA A 22 14.00 -9.45 -11.89
CA ALA A 22 12.89 -9.78 -12.78
C ALA A 22 11.59 -9.09 -12.39
N SER A 23 11.51 -8.50 -11.20
CA SER A 23 10.32 -7.81 -10.71
C SER A 23 10.14 -6.44 -11.32
N ARG A 24 8.88 -6.06 -11.55
CA ARG A 24 8.53 -4.65 -11.78
C ARG A 24 8.75 -3.88 -10.50
N ARG A 25 9.19 -2.63 -10.62
CA ARG A 25 9.48 -1.77 -9.46
C ARG A 25 8.54 -0.58 -9.43
N ALA A 26 8.16 -0.20 -8.21
CA ALA A 26 7.47 1.05 -7.91
C ALA A 26 8.12 1.67 -6.66
N ALA A 27 7.89 2.95 -6.47
CA ALA A 27 8.36 3.65 -5.28
C ALA A 27 7.34 4.67 -4.82
N VAL A 28 7.26 4.85 -3.50
CA VAL A 28 6.36 5.82 -2.86
C VAL A 28 7.12 6.73 -1.91
N ALA A 29 6.64 7.95 -1.72
CA ALA A 29 7.16 8.90 -0.77
C ALA A 29 6.23 9.02 0.45
N MET A 30 6.67 8.56 1.62
CA MET A 30 6.05 8.89 2.89
C MET A 30 6.55 10.26 3.32
N VAL A 31 5.78 11.32 3.02
CA VAL A 31 6.17 12.69 3.32
C VAL A 31 5.60 13.11 4.67
N LEU A 32 6.48 13.48 5.58
CA LEU A 32 6.15 14.02 6.89
C LEU A 32 6.34 15.54 6.90
N ALA A 33 5.47 16.25 7.60
CA ALA A 33 5.61 17.68 7.77
C ALA A 33 5.46 18.07 9.24
N SER A 34 6.30 19.00 9.71
CA SER A 34 6.25 19.49 11.08
C SER A 34 5.00 20.35 11.29
N GLN A 35 4.32 20.16 12.43
CA GLN A 35 3.23 21.01 12.88
C GLN A 35 3.34 21.25 14.39
N PRO A 36 2.74 22.32 14.94
CA PRO A 36 2.79 22.61 16.37
C PRO A 36 2.30 21.46 17.26
N ALA A 37 1.33 20.69 16.78
CA ALA A 37 0.75 19.56 17.49
C ALA A 37 1.47 18.22 17.27
N GLY A 38 2.61 18.22 16.58
CA GLY A 38 3.36 17.03 16.14
C GLY A 38 3.26 16.83 14.63
N PRO A 39 4.10 15.96 14.05
CA PRO A 39 4.18 15.80 12.62
C PRO A 39 2.86 15.24 12.01
N SER A 40 2.61 15.62 10.77
CA SER A 40 1.57 15.04 9.90
C SER A 40 2.21 14.25 8.76
N VAL A 41 1.46 13.33 8.18
CA VAL A 41 1.82 12.56 7.00
C VAL A 41 0.90 12.90 5.84
N LEU A 42 1.46 12.95 4.63
CA LEU A 42 0.70 13.17 3.40
C LEU A 42 0.05 11.85 2.96
N PHE A 43 -1.25 11.90 2.71
CA PHE A 43 -2.00 10.86 2.00
C PHE A 43 -2.64 11.41 0.74
N ILE A 44 -2.77 10.55 -0.24
CA ILE A 44 -3.58 10.75 -1.44
C ILE A 44 -4.71 9.72 -1.48
N GLU A 45 -5.87 10.13 -2.00
CA GLU A 45 -6.89 9.21 -2.50
C GLU A 45 -6.73 9.11 -4.01
N ARG A 46 -6.44 7.93 -4.51
CA ARG A 46 -6.31 7.69 -5.95
C ARG A 46 -7.64 7.91 -6.65
N ALA A 47 -7.63 8.57 -7.80
CA ALA A 47 -8.81 8.71 -8.64
C ALA A 47 -9.28 7.33 -9.15
N SER A 48 -10.57 7.24 -9.44
CA SER A 48 -11.14 5.99 -9.98
C SER A 48 -10.90 5.90 -11.48
N HIS A 49 -10.20 4.86 -11.90
CA HIS A 49 -9.98 4.55 -13.32
C HIS A 49 -10.46 3.13 -13.65
N PRO A 50 -11.18 2.93 -14.75
CA PRO A 50 -11.58 1.58 -15.17
C PRO A 50 -10.36 0.67 -15.35
N GLY A 51 -10.36 -0.49 -14.66
CA GLY A 51 -9.29 -1.48 -14.75
C GLY A 51 -8.10 -1.24 -13.81
N ASP A 52 -8.08 -0.16 -13.02
CA ASP A 52 -7.08 0.03 -11.95
C ASP A 52 -7.58 -0.62 -10.64
N PRO A 53 -6.94 -1.70 -10.16
CA PRO A 53 -7.35 -2.37 -8.93
C PRO A 53 -7.11 -1.54 -7.67
N TRP A 54 -6.39 -0.42 -7.77
CA TRP A 54 -6.12 0.50 -6.66
C TRP A 54 -6.97 1.78 -6.70
N SER A 55 -7.98 1.83 -7.57
CA SER A 55 -8.93 2.94 -7.67
C SER A 55 -9.57 3.25 -6.31
N GLY A 56 -9.55 4.52 -5.89
CA GLY A 56 -10.13 4.98 -4.63
C GLY A 56 -9.35 4.58 -3.37
N HIS A 57 -8.20 3.93 -3.50
CA HIS A 57 -7.41 3.57 -2.33
C HIS A 57 -6.63 4.76 -1.76
N MET A 58 -6.52 4.78 -0.43
CA MET A 58 -5.61 5.69 0.26
C MET A 58 -4.17 5.20 0.11
N ALA A 59 -3.29 6.09 -0.33
CA ALA A 59 -1.89 5.78 -0.60
C ALA A 59 -0.95 6.91 -0.18
N PHE A 60 0.34 6.62 -0.15
CA PHE A 60 1.37 7.62 -0.30
C PHE A 60 1.52 7.97 -1.78
N PRO A 61 1.88 9.23 -2.15
CA PRO A 61 2.20 9.56 -3.53
C PRO A 61 3.36 8.69 -4.03
N GLY A 62 3.27 8.30 -5.31
CA GLY A 62 4.28 7.45 -5.92
C GLY A 62 3.73 6.58 -7.05
N GLY A 63 4.65 5.96 -7.79
CA GLY A 63 4.31 5.20 -8.97
C GLY A 63 5.40 4.24 -9.42
N ARG A 64 5.35 3.87 -10.69
CA ARG A 64 6.31 2.94 -11.29
C ARG A 64 7.67 3.60 -11.47
N VAL A 65 8.70 2.80 -11.33
CA VAL A 65 10.06 3.20 -11.71
C VAL A 65 10.17 3.12 -13.23
N ASP A 66 10.43 4.24 -13.85
CA ASP A 66 10.60 4.37 -15.30
C ASP A 66 12.08 4.21 -15.73
N PRO A 67 12.35 3.90 -17.01
CA PRO A 67 13.72 3.76 -17.49
C PRO A 67 14.59 5.02 -17.33
N GLY A 68 13.97 6.19 -17.14
CA GLY A 68 14.66 7.47 -16.90
C GLY A 68 15.03 7.70 -15.43
N ASP A 69 14.46 6.92 -14.51
CA ASP A 69 14.76 7.03 -13.09
C ASP A 69 16.05 6.26 -12.77
N ALA A 70 17.09 6.93 -12.29
CA ALA A 70 18.36 6.28 -11.95
C ALA A 70 18.21 5.36 -10.73
N HIS A 71 17.32 5.74 -9.81
CA HIS A 71 16.99 4.98 -8.59
C HIS A 71 15.48 4.97 -8.33
N PRO A 72 14.95 3.98 -7.60
CA PRO A 72 13.53 3.97 -7.21
C PRO A 72 13.09 5.25 -6.45
N ARG A 73 14.01 5.90 -5.74
CA ARG A 73 13.73 7.18 -5.06
C ARG A 73 13.38 8.29 -6.04
N ASP A 74 14.03 8.33 -7.21
CA ASP A 74 13.76 9.35 -8.22
C ASP A 74 12.33 9.22 -8.75
N ALA A 75 11.83 8.00 -8.89
CA ALA A 75 10.42 7.75 -9.22
C ALA A 75 9.48 8.30 -8.14
N ALA A 76 9.75 8.05 -6.85
CA ALA A 76 8.94 8.57 -5.76
C ALA A 76 8.90 10.10 -5.74
N GLU A 77 10.04 10.76 -6.00
CA GLU A 77 10.13 12.23 -6.08
C GLU A 77 9.39 12.79 -7.30
N ARG A 78 9.56 12.19 -8.47
CA ARG A 78 8.90 12.57 -9.72
C ARG A 78 7.39 12.43 -9.60
N GLU A 79 6.90 11.27 -9.16
CA GLU A 79 5.48 10.99 -9.01
C GLU A 79 4.83 11.91 -7.96
N THR A 80 5.52 12.21 -6.85
CA THR A 80 5.01 13.18 -5.86
C THR A 80 4.83 14.56 -6.46
N LEU A 81 5.76 14.99 -7.32
CA LEU A 81 5.62 16.26 -8.02
C LEU A 81 4.47 16.23 -9.03
N GLU A 82 4.31 15.15 -9.78
CA GLU A 82 3.27 14.96 -10.79
C GLU A 82 1.88 14.86 -10.16
N GLU A 83 1.73 14.04 -9.11
CA GLU A 83 0.44 13.73 -8.48
C GLU A 83 -0.11 14.89 -7.62
N VAL A 84 0.76 15.57 -6.85
CA VAL A 84 0.32 16.57 -5.87
C VAL A 84 1.03 17.93 -5.97
N GLY A 85 1.87 18.14 -6.97
CA GLY A 85 2.60 19.39 -7.18
C GLY A 85 3.68 19.68 -6.13
N LEU A 86 4.08 18.69 -5.34
CA LEU A 86 5.05 18.85 -4.25
C LEU A 86 6.44 18.41 -4.71
N SER A 87 7.38 19.38 -4.85
CA SER A 87 8.79 19.06 -5.08
C SER A 87 9.46 18.57 -3.79
N LEU A 88 10.09 17.41 -3.86
CA LEU A 88 10.87 16.86 -2.75
C LEU A 88 12.38 17.14 -2.85
N ARG A 89 12.83 17.96 -3.83
CA ARG A 89 14.25 18.30 -4.03
C ARG A 89 14.91 18.92 -2.82
N ASP A 90 14.16 19.81 -2.14
CA ASP A 90 14.65 20.53 -0.97
C ASP A 90 14.14 19.90 0.34
N ALA A 91 13.39 18.81 0.26
CA ALA A 91 12.95 18.05 1.41
C ALA A 91 14.10 17.20 1.98
N ALA A 92 14.16 17.11 3.29
CA ALA A 92 15.14 16.22 3.91
C ALA A 92 14.71 14.76 3.71
N TRP A 93 15.47 14.00 2.92
CA TRP A 93 15.35 12.53 2.95
C TRP A 93 15.87 12.02 4.29
N ILE A 94 15.00 11.33 5.06
CA ILE A 94 15.31 10.91 6.43
C ILE A 94 15.31 9.39 6.63
N GLY A 95 15.10 8.62 5.59
CA GLY A 95 15.24 7.16 5.65
C GLY A 95 14.45 6.41 4.59
N ARG A 96 14.59 5.10 4.63
CA ARG A 96 13.88 4.14 3.79
C ARG A 96 13.22 3.10 4.67
N LEU A 97 12.07 2.56 4.24
CA LEU A 97 11.41 1.43 4.88
C LEU A 97 11.72 0.12 4.16
N ASP A 98 11.36 -1.01 4.77
CA ASP A 98 11.45 -2.33 4.16
C ASP A 98 10.68 -2.35 2.84
N ASP A 99 11.25 -2.97 1.80
CA ASP A 99 10.53 -3.25 0.56
C ASP A 99 9.30 -4.14 0.82
N LYS A 100 8.25 -3.88 0.07
CA LYS A 100 7.04 -4.70 0.08
C LYS A 100 6.81 -5.30 -1.29
N GLN A 101 6.29 -6.51 -1.30
CA GLN A 101 5.82 -7.15 -2.50
C GLN A 101 4.32 -6.88 -2.66
N GLY A 102 3.91 -6.46 -3.84
CA GLY A 102 2.50 -6.38 -4.22
C GLY A 102 1.86 -7.76 -4.27
N ASN A 103 0.72 -7.89 -4.93
CA ASN A 103 0.01 -9.17 -5.02
C ASN A 103 0.97 -10.30 -5.47
N PRO A 104 1.23 -11.32 -4.62
CA PRO A 104 2.18 -12.39 -4.94
C PRO A 104 1.73 -13.28 -6.10
N ARG A 105 0.46 -13.22 -6.48
CA ARG A 105 -0.10 -13.96 -7.64
C ARG A 105 0.21 -13.30 -8.98
N THR A 106 0.65 -12.04 -9.01
CA THR A 106 1.03 -11.37 -10.26
C THR A 106 2.44 -11.76 -10.69
N ARG A 107 2.63 -11.94 -12.00
CA ARG A 107 3.95 -12.21 -12.58
C ARG A 107 4.19 -11.26 -13.77
N PRO A 108 5.34 -10.59 -13.87
CA PRO A 108 6.37 -10.49 -12.84
C PRO A 108 5.84 -9.83 -11.56
N ALA A 109 6.46 -10.13 -10.43
CA ALA A 109 6.12 -9.52 -9.14
C ALA A 109 6.27 -8.00 -9.19
N LEU A 110 5.53 -7.28 -8.36
CA LEU A 110 5.71 -5.84 -8.16
C LEU A 110 6.39 -5.63 -6.81
N LEU A 111 7.60 -5.07 -6.84
CA LEU A 111 8.32 -4.65 -5.65
C LEU A 111 8.14 -3.16 -5.43
N ILE A 112 7.76 -2.76 -4.22
CA ILE A 112 7.52 -1.38 -3.86
C ILE A 112 8.50 -0.98 -2.76
N SER A 113 9.25 0.12 -3.00
CA SER A 113 10.13 0.77 -2.04
C SER A 113 9.47 2.01 -1.48
N ALA A 114 9.61 2.28 -0.19
CA ALA A 114 9.09 3.50 0.44
C ALA A 114 10.24 4.34 1.00
N PHE A 115 10.26 5.62 0.64
CA PHE A 115 11.24 6.62 1.08
C PHE A 115 10.55 7.64 1.99
N VAL A 116 11.19 7.98 3.10
CA VAL A 116 10.63 8.90 4.09
C VAL A 116 11.29 10.26 3.96
N TYR A 117 10.47 11.29 3.81
CA TYR A 117 10.89 12.69 3.70
C TYR A 117 10.34 13.52 4.83
N ALA A 118 11.05 14.58 5.22
CA ALA A 118 10.62 15.54 6.20
C ALA A 118 10.62 16.97 5.63
N LEU A 119 9.51 17.67 5.85
CA LEU A 119 9.33 19.06 5.53
C LEU A 119 9.25 19.90 6.82
N PRO A 120 9.71 21.17 6.81
CA PRO A 120 9.60 22.06 7.95
C PRO A 120 8.15 22.41 8.30
N GLU A 121 7.25 22.39 7.31
CA GLU A 121 5.81 22.65 7.46
C GLU A 121 5.01 21.96 6.35
N PRO A 122 3.68 21.78 6.51
CA PRO A 122 2.82 21.25 5.47
C PRO A 122 2.78 22.17 4.25
N ALA A 123 3.19 21.63 3.10
CA ALA A 123 3.09 22.35 1.85
C ALA A 123 1.65 22.38 1.32
N ARG A 124 1.35 23.39 0.52
CA ARG A 124 0.12 23.42 -0.27
C ARG A 124 0.18 22.33 -1.34
N LEU A 125 -0.90 21.58 -1.48
CA LEU A 125 -1.02 20.49 -2.43
C LEU A 125 -1.84 20.92 -3.65
N HIS A 126 -1.45 20.40 -4.82
CA HIS A 126 -2.12 20.65 -6.10
C HIS A 126 -2.35 19.30 -6.80
N PRO A 127 -3.40 18.53 -6.38
CA PRO A 127 -3.71 17.23 -6.96
C PRO A 127 -3.92 17.33 -8.47
N ASN A 128 -3.36 16.36 -9.24
CA ASN A 128 -3.63 16.20 -10.65
C ASN A 128 -4.87 15.32 -10.88
N HIS A 129 -5.11 14.90 -12.12
CA HIS A 129 -6.27 14.07 -12.48
C HIS A 129 -6.21 12.62 -11.96
N GLU A 130 -5.06 12.14 -11.52
CA GLU A 130 -4.87 10.80 -10.94
C GLU A 130 -5.17 10.76 -9.44
N VAL A 131 -5.27 11.94 -8.82
CA VAL A 131 -5.50 12.09 -7.39
C VAL A 131 -6.84 12.79 -7.17
N ARG A 132 -7.78 12.08 -6.55
CA ARG A 132 -9.09 12.63 -6.20
C ARG A 132 -9.00 13.65 -5.06
N GLU A 133 -8.18 13.34 -4.05
CA GLU A 133 -7.96 14.18 -2.89
C GLU A 133 -6.56 13.94 -2.32
N ALA A 134 -5.95 14.99 -1.77
CA ALA A 134 -4.68 14.91 -1.05
C ALA A 134 -4.75 15.76 0.21
N PHE A 135 -4.27 15.22 1.34
CA PHE A 135 -4.34 15.93 2.61
C PHE A 135 -3.25 15.47 3.60
N TRP A 136 -2.98 16.36 4.55
CA TRP A 136 -2.09 16.10 5.68
C TRP A 136 -2.87 15.53 6.85
N PHE A 137 -2.44 14.38 7.35
CA PHE A 137 -3.08 13.69 8.47
C PHE A 137 -2.14 13.64 9.69
N PRO A 138 -2.59 13.96 10.92
CA PRO A 138 -1.74 13.93 12.10
C PRO A 138 -1.18 12.53 12.34
N LEU A 139 0.15 12.40 12.39
CA LEU A 139 0.82 11.10 12.53
C LEU A 139 0.43 10.40 13.84
N ARG A 140 0.22 11.17 14.92
CA ARG A 140 -0.20 10.66 16.24
C ARG A 140 -1.58 9.97 16.21
N ASP A 141 -2.46 10.41 15.31
CA ASP A 141 -3.82 9.89 15.23
C ASP A 141 -3.87 8.51 14.53
N LEU A 142 -2.80 8.12 13.81
CA LEU A 142 -2.69 6.77 13.20
C LEU A 142 -2.57 5.65 14.26
N VAL A 143 -2.10 5.97 15.46
CA VAL A 143 -1.99 5.01 16.57
C VAL A 143 -3.22 5.01 17.49
N ASP A 144 -4.21 5.85 17.23
CA ASP A 144 -5.48 5.88 17.99
C ASP A 144 -6.28 4.59 17.73
N PRO A 145 -6.53 3.77 18.77
CA PRO A 145 -7.31 2.54 18.61
C PRO A 145 -8.75 2.77 18.09
N ALA A 146 -9.32 3.97 18.29
CA ALA A 146 -10.65 4.30 17.78
C ALA A 146 -10.71 4.41 16.25
N ARG A 147 -9.55 4.59 15.60
CA ARG A 147 -9.43 4.66 14.13
C ARG A 147 -9.14 3.32 13.48
N ALA A 148 -8.88 2.28 14.26
CA ALA A 148 -8.69 0.93 13.74
C ALA A 148 -10.05 0.36 13.27
N VAL A 149 -10.18 0.13 11.95
CA VAL A 149 -11.40 -0.36 11.31
C VAL A 149 -11.08 -1.53 10.39
N PRO A 150 -12.03 -2.48 10.19
CA PRO A 150 -11.88 -3.48 9.15
C PRO A 150 -12.09 -2.84 7.78
N TYR A 151 -11.32 -3.29 6.79
CA TYR A 151 -11.54 -3.00 5.38
C TYR A 151 -11.83 -4.30 4.64
N ARG A 152 -13.05 -4.42 4.10
CA ARG A 152 -13.45 -5.65 3.40
C ARG A 152 -13.07 -5.59 1.93
N ALA A 153 -12.21 -6.51 1.51
CA ALA A 153 -11.83 -6.70 0.13
C ALA A 153 -11.77 -8.19 -0.21
N HIS A 154 -12.29 -8.58 -1.37
CA HIS A 154 -12.27 -9.97 -1.85
C HIS A 154 -12.80 -10.98 -0.80
N GLU A 155 -13.92 -10.67 -0.15
CA GLU A 155 -14.56 -11.48 0.90
C GLU A 155 -13.71 -11.67 2.18
N VAL A 156 -12.58 -10.95 2.32
CA VAL A 156 -11.68 -10.99 3.46
C VAL A 156 -11.63 -9.61 4.14
N ASP A 157 -11.58 -9.60 5.46
CA ASP A 157 -11.39 -8.39 6.24
C ASP A 157 -9.90 -8.14 6.47
N PHE A 158 -9.42 -6.99 6.04
CA PHE A 158 -8.06 -6.52 6.23
C PHE A 158 -8.01 -5.47 7.35
N PRO A 159 -6.88 -5.34 8.05
CA PRO A 159 -6.69 -4.23 8.97
C PRO A 159 -6.66 -2.90 8.21
N GLY A 160 -7.33 -1.90 8.75
CA GLY A 160 -7.38 -0.56 8.20
C GLY A 160 -7.32 0.52 9.27
N ILE A 161 -6.96 1.72 8.87
CA ILE A 161 -6.97 2.93 9.70
C ILE A 161 -7.82 3.98 9.00
N LEU A 162 -8.84 4.48 9.71
CA LEU A 162 -9.67 5.58 9.22
C LEU A 162 -8.93 6.91 9.35
N VAL A 163 -8.63 7.54 8.21
CA VAL A 163 -7.88 8.80 8.14
C VAL A 163 -8.73 10.01 7.70
N GLY A 164 -10.03 9.82 7.53
CA GLY A 164 -10.94 10.89 7.09
C GLY A 164 -12.38 10.42 7.08
N GLU A 165 -13.08 10.54 5.97
CA GLU A 165 -14.49 10.14 5.82
C GLU A 165 -14.65 8.62 5.99
N PRO A 166 -15.63 8.17 6.79
CA PRO A 166 -15.93 6.75 6.96
C PRO A 166 -16.18 6.04 5.62
N GLN A 167 -15.70 4.80 5.51
CA GLN A 167 -15.81 3.93 4.33
C GLN A 167 -15.04 4.40 3.08
N ARG A 168 -14.60 5.66 3.03
CA ARG A 168 -13.85 6.23 1.92
C ARG A 168 -12.35 6.34 2.24
N HIS A 169 -12.01 7.01 3.32
CA HIS A 169 -10.61 7.29 3.67
C HIS A 169 -10.06 6.25 4.65
N VAL A 170 -9.95 5.01 4.19
CA VAL A 170 -9.35 3.93 4.97
C VAL A 170 -8.00 3.53 4.38
N VAL A 171 -6.94 3.69 5.16
CA VAL A 171 -5.62 3.16 4.81
C VAL A 171 -5.57 1.68 5.13
N TRP A 172 -5.30 0.84 4.13
CA TRP A 172 -5.21 -0.61 4.25
C TRP A 172 -4.17 -1.19 3.28
N GLY A 173 -3.96 -2.50 3.27
CA GLY A 173 -3.12 -3.19 2.30
C GLY A 173 -1.65 -2.73 2.36
N LEU A 174 -1.06 -2.39 1.21
CA LEU A 174 0.36 -2.01 1.10
C LEU A 174 0.68 -0.74 1.91
N THR A 175 -0.16 0.28 1.83
CA THR A 175 0.04 1.53 2.57
C THR A 175 0.01 1.28 4.08
N TYR A 176 -0.94 0.47 4.56
CA TYR A 176 -0.99 0.02 5.95
C TYR A 176 0.29 -0.73 6.34
N SER A 177 0.77 -1.64 5.51
CA SER A 177 1.97 -2.42 5.76
C SER A 177 3.25 -1.56 5.81
N PHE A 178 3.32 -0.45 5.06
CA PHE A 178 4.38 0.55 5.20
C PHE A 178 4.26 1.33 6.50
N LEU A 179 3.05 1.71 6.93
CA LEU A 179 2.84 2.31 8.24
C LEU A 179 3.28 1.37 9.37
N GLU A 180 2.98 0.07 9.29
CA GLU A 180 3.47 -0.91 10.26
C GLU A 180 5.00 -0.95 10.33
N SER A 181 5.69 -0.96 9.17
CA SER A 181 7.16 -0.92 9.11
C SER A 181 7.69 0.38 9.73
N PHE A 182 7.10 1.52 9.36
CA PHE A 182 7.48 2.82 9.91
C PHE A 182 7.30 2.88 11.44
N PHE A 183 6.12 2.56 11.94
CA PHE A 183 5.84 2.64 13.37
C PHE A 183 6.64 1.63 14.18
N ARG A 184 7.01 0.49 13.60
CA ARG A 184 7.95 -0.45 14.21
C ARG A 184 9.36 0.14 14.28
N ALA A 185 9.85 0.74 13.20
CA ALA A 185 11.17 1.37 13.15
C ALA A 185 11.30 2.51 14.17
N VAL A 186 10.25 3.30 14.40
CA VAL A 186 10.25 4.38 15.40
C VAL A 186 9.88 3.92 16.82
N GLY A 187 9.75 2.61 17.06
CA GLY A 187 9.50 2.05 18.40
C GLY A 187 8.08 2.27 18.94
N GLN A 188 7.12 2.62 18.09
CA GLN A 188 5.71 2.84 18.45
C GLN A 188 4.79 1.98 17.58
N PRO A 189 4.77 0.65 17.74
CA PRO A 189 4.01 -0.23 16.86
C PRO A 189 2.52 0.12 16.85
N LEU A 190 1.89 0.02 15.68
CA LEU A 190 0.44 0.22 15.53
C LEU A 190 -0.34 -0.69 16.48
N PRO A 191 -1.49 -0.21 17.04
CA PRO A 191 -2.32 -1.02 17.92
C PRO A 191 -2.80 -2.28 17.20
N ASN A 192 -2.42 -3.44 17.75
CA ASN A 192 -2.56 -4.72 17.08
C ASN A 192 -3.91 -5.37 17.40
N ARG A 193 -4.99 -4.88 16.81
CA ARG A 193 -6.31 -5.54 16.93
C ARG A 193 -6.48 -6.76 16.00
N TRP A 194 -5.58 -6.94 15.01
CA TRP A 194 -5.74 -7.90 13.92
C TRP A 194 -4.58 -8.90 13.81
N ARG A 195 -3.77 -9.05 14.87
CA ARG A 195 -2.60 -9.94 14.85
C ARG A 195 -2.92 -11.43 14.76
N SER A 196 -4.17 -11.82 14.87
CA SER A 196 -4.52 -13.23 14.86
C SER A 196 -4.38 -13.92 13.49
N ASP A 197 -4.34 -13.19 12.36
CA ASP A 197 -4.59 -13.87 11.09
C ASP A 197 -3.73 -13.52 9.87
N GLN A 198 -2.54 -12.96 10.02
CA GLN A 198 -1.61 -12.97 8.88
C GLN A 198 -1.26 -14.40 8.43
N THR A 199 -1.29 -15.37 9.35
CA THR A 199 -1.14 -16.80 9.04
C THR A 199 -2.42 -17.36 8.42
N ALA A 200 -3.61 -16.88 8.77
CA ALA A 200 -4.87 -17.30 8.17
C ALA A 200 -5.07 -16.68 6.77
N LEU A 201 -4.66 -15.42 6.57
CA LEU A 201 -4.64 -14.78 5.23
C LEU A 201 -3.74 -15.52 4.25
N ALA A 202 -2.54 -15.95 4.68
CA ALA A 202 -1.66 -16.78 3.86
C ALA A 202 -2.29 -18.15 3.57
N ARG A 203 -2.95 -18.77 4.55
CA ARG A 203 -3.61 -20.09 4.38
C ARG A 203 -4.91 -20.01 3.58
N GLY A 204 -5.71 -18.95 3.71
CA GLY A 204 -6.93 -18.75 2.90
C GLY A 204 -6.61 -18.48 1.43
N MET A 205 -5.44 -17.89 1.14
CA MET A 205 -4.96 -17.70 -0.24
C MET A 205 -4.45 -18.98 -0.90
N ASP A 206 -4.08 -20.00 -0.13
CA ASP A 206 -3.61 -21.29 -0.65
C ASP A 206 -4.76 -22.30 -0.91
N GLN A 207 -5.94 -22.14 -0.30
CA GLN A 207 -7.03 -23.12 -0.43
C GLN A 207 -7.94 -22.92 -1.65
N ASP A 208 -7.96 -21.76 -2.28
CA ASP A 208 -8.75 -21.51 -3.49
C ASP A 208 -8.06 -21.97 -4.80
N GLY A 209 -6.91 -22.64 -4.71
CA GLY A 209 -6.13 -23.14 -5.84
C GLY A 209 -6.56 -24.50 -6.41
N ASP A 210 -7.35 -25.32 -5.69
CA ASP A 210 -7.54 -26.74 -6.02
C ASP A 210 -8.98 -27.14 -6.46
N ALA A 211 -9.87 -26.21 -6.71
CA ALA A 211 -11.26 -26.53 -7.07
C ALA A 211 -11.63 -26.19 -8.52
N VAL A 212 -10.79 -26.53 -9.51
CA VAL A 212 -11.23 -26.64 -10.92
C VAL A 212 -10.43 -27.73 -11.65
N SER A 213 -10.72 -28.99 -11.37
CA SER A 213 -10.48 -30.10 -12.33
C SER A 213 -11.42 -31.26 -12.04
N GLY A 214 -12.66 -31.09 -12.39
CA GLY A 214 -13.69 -32.16 -12.42
C GLY A 214 -14.41 -32.09 -13.76
N SER A 215 -13.84 -32.68 -14.81
CA SER A 215 -14.55 -32.92 -16.07
C SER A 215 -15.65 -33.97 -15.87
N PRO A 216 -16.89 -33.72 -16.29
CA PRO A 216 -17.90 -34.77 -16.28
C PRO A 216 -17.67 -35.72 -17.47
N SER A 217 -17.41 -36.97 -17.16
CA SER A 217 -17.36 -38.08 -18.10
C SER A 217 -18.71 -38.23 -18.81
N ARG A 218 -18.71 -38.11 -20.12
CA ARG A 218 -19.84 -38.49 -20.98
C ARG A 218 -20.02 -40.02 -20.93
N GLN A 219 -21.11 -40.50 -20.33
CA GLN A 219 -21.62 -41.83 -20.54
C GLN A 219 -22.40 -41.88 -21.85
N ALA A 220 -21.89 -42.68 -22.78
CA ALA A 220 -22.60 -43.06 -23.98
C ALA A 220 -23.67 -44.10 -23.65
N GLY A 221 -24.93 -43.72 -23.77
CA GLY A 221 -26.07 -44.64 -23.71
C GLY A 221 -26.29 -45.29 -25.08
N GLN A 222 -26.16 -46.60 -25.17
CA GLN A 222 -26.52 -47.40 -26.33
C GLN A 222 -28.02 -47.40 -26.53
N ALA A 223 -28.47 -47.00 -27.69
CA ALA A 223 -29.83 -47.22 -28.15
C ALA A 223 -29.95 -48.64 -28.75
N ARG A 224 -30.80 -49.46 -28.20
CA ARG A 224 -31.25 -50.74 -28.80
C ARG A 224 -32.36 -50.45 -29.79
N THR A 225 -32.17 -50.96 -30.97
CA THR A 225 -33.16 -51.12 -32.03
C THR A 225 -34.24 -52.11 -31.62
N GLY A 226 -35.50 -51.76 -31.81
CA GLY A 226 -36.65 -52.67 -31.76
C GLY A 226 -37.52 -52.42 -32.97
N SER A 227 -37.57 -53.41 -33.86
CA SER A 227 -38.41 -53.48 -35.07
C SER A 227 -39.88 -53.76 -34.73
N GLY A 228 -40.78 -53.41 -35.60
CA GLY A 228 -42.07 -54.04 -35.66
C GLY A 228 -43.19 -53.11 -36.12
N GLY A 229 -43.73 -53.44 -37.29
CA GLY A 229 -45.03 -53.00 -37.71
C GLY A 229 -45.07 -52.13 -39.00
#